data_8c91418b94c759f1ff83e0c3e8bb0867
#
_entry.id   8c91418b94c759f1ff83e0c3e8bb0867
#
_cell.length_a   1.000
_cell.length_b   1.000
_cell.length_c   1.000
_cell.angle_alpha   90.00
_cell.angle_beta   90.00
_cell.angle_gamma   90.00
#
_symmetry.space_group_name_H-M   'P 1'
#
loop_
_entity.id
_entity.type
_entity.pdbx_description
1 polymer ?
#
loop_
_entity_poly.entity_id
_entity_poly.type
_entity_poly.pdbx_seq_one_letter_code
_entity_poly.pdbx_strand_id
1 'polypeptide(L)'
;DGHHMQRTKFEDYAILFRTNTQSRIIEQSLREKKIPYRLIGGQSFFDRREIKDVLAYLSIFCNPHDDISLLRAINTPPRGVSKAVMEMALDQSVDWKKSIYSTLKRPEFTGKLGTRARTCVQEFLKLLDYYSDAVISRTADYSGLTERLIEDIGYAEFVAKSCRKEEEKKARAEALGEFIYGLREHQKRNSKGLQAYLDDVSLMAERDKDD
;
A
#
# COMPACT_ATOMS: atom_id res chain seq x y z
N ASP A 1 35.43 10.69 41.15
CA ASP A 1 34.27 9.82 40.95
C ASP A 1 33.73 10.06 39.54
N GLY A 2 34.21 9.25 38.58
CA GLY A 2 33.80 9.34 37.20
C GLY A 2 32.44 8.67 37.02
N HIS A 3 31.37 9.44 36.93
CA HIS A 3 30.12 8.97 36.38
C HIS A 3 30.29 8.69 34.89
N HIS A 4 30.56 7.43 34.53
CA HIS A 4 30.36 6.96 33.18
C HIS A 4 28.88 7.15 32.83
N MET A 5 28.53 8.18 32.09
CA MET A 5 27.28 8.25 31.37
C MET A 5 27.26 7.06 30.41
N GLN A 6 26.63 5.94 30.81
CA GLN A 6 26.30 4.88 29.87
C GLN A 6 25.45 5.51 28.78
N ARG A 7 25.94 5.51 27.54
CA ARG A 7 25.14 5.90 26.37
C ARG A 7 24.00 4.88 26.26
N THR A 8 22.81 5.28 26.67
CA THR A 8 21.60 4.47 26.46
C THR A 8 21.37 4.27 24.98
N LYS A 9 21.12 3.03 24.59
CA LYS A 9 20.80 2.66 23.19
C LYS A 9 19.29 2.65 23.02
N PHE A 10 18.81 2.67 21.76
CA PHE A 10 17.38 2.58 21.49
C PHE A 10 16.74 1.29 22.03
N GLU A 11 17.48 0.20 22.05
CA GLU A 11 17.07 -1.09 22.60
C GLU A 11 16.78 -1.08 24.11
N ASP A 12 17.25 -0.06 24.84
CA ASP A 12 17.02 0.09 26.27
C ASP A 12 15.65 0.74 26.58
N TYR A 13 14.89 1.17 25.55
CA TYR A 13 13.61 1.85 25.72
C TYR A 13 12.45 0.99 25.28
N ALA A 14 11.35 1.06 26.01
CA ALA A 14 10.07 0.50 25.62
C ALA A 14 8.97 1.55 25.70
N ILE A 15 8.08 1.56 24.70
CA ILE A 15 6.90 2.42 24.67
C ILE A 15 5.69 1.52 24.87
N LEU A 16 4.93 1.76 25.94
CA LEU A 16 3.70 1.04 26.21
C LEU A 16 2.50 1.85 25.73
N PHE A 17 1.56 1.18 25.08
CA PHE A 17 0.31 1.79 24.64
C PHE A 17 -0.87 0.87 24.93
N ARG A 18 -2.05 1.46 25.10
CA ARG A 18 -3.25 0.74 25.50
C ARG A 18 -4.09 0.24 24.32
N THR A 19 -4.05 0.94 23.21
CA THR A 19 -4.89 0.65 22.02
C THR A 19 -4.05 0.61 20.75
N ASN A 20 -4.49 -0.18 19.78
CA ASN A 20 -3.83 -0.27 18.47
C ASN A 20 -3.83 1.06 17.69
N THR A 21 -4.77 1.95 17.97
CA THR A 21 -4.82 3.30 17.37
C THR A 21 -3.61 4.13 17.80
N GLN A 22 -3.17 3.99 19.07
CA GLN A 22 -1.99 4.68 19.57
C GLN A 22 -0.70 4.17 18.90
N SER A 23 -0.64 2.87 18.54
CA SER A 23 0.55 2.31 17.89
C SER A 23 0.87 3.03 16.57
N ARG A 24 -0.13 3.38 15.77
CA ARG A 24 0.06 4.07 14.48
C ARG A 24 0.84 5.38 14.62
N ILE A 25 0.45 6.23 15.56
CA ILE A 25 1.09 7.54 15.78
C ILE A 25 2.53 7.35 16.22
N ILE A 26 2.76 6.37 17.11
CA ILE A 26 4.08 6.03 17.63
C ILE A 26 4.93 5.46 16.49
N GLU A 27 4.44 4.48 15.75
CA GLU A 27 5.12 3.87 14.62
C GLU A 27 5.44 4.90 13.53
N GLN A 28 4.49 5.75 13.18
CA GLN A 28 4.71 6.84 12.22
C GLN A 28 5.82 7.78 12.69
N SER A 29 5.79 8.23 13.96
CA SER A 29 6.80 9.13 14.52
C SER A 29 8.20 8.49 14.56
N LEU A 30 8.28 7.20 14.90
CA LEU A 30 9.53 6.44 14.89
C LEU A 30 10.08 6.29 13.46
N ARG A 31 9.20 6.02 12.49
CA ARG A 31 9.56 5.92 11.07
C ARG A 31 10.06 7.25 10.51
N GLU A 32 9.35 8.35 10.73
CA GLU A 32 9.77 9.70 10.31
C GLU A 32 11.17 10.06 10.84
N LYS A 33 11.48 9.61 12.07
CA LYS A 33 12.79 9.84 12.71
C LYS A 33 13.83 8.75 12.41
N LYS A 34 13.49 7.74 11.60
CA LYS A 34 14.34 6.59 11.26
C LYS A 34 14.85 5.85 12.50
N ILE A 35 14.03 5.77 13.56
CA ILE A 35 14.32 5.03 14.78
C ILE A 35 13.82 3.59 14.61
N PRO A 36 14.70 2.59 14.66
CA PRO A 36 14.30 1.19 14.59
C PRO A 36 13.44 0.83 15.81
N TYR A 37 12.39 0.05 15.59
CA TYR A 37 11.51 -0.43 16.66
C TYR A 37 11.01 -1.84 16.37
N ARG A 38 10.59 -2.55 17.42
CA ARG A 38 9.91 -3.83 17.33
C ARG A 38 8.56 -3.74 18.03
N LEU A 39 7.50 -4.11 17.32
CA LEU A 39 6.17 -4.19 17.92
C LEU A 39 5.97 -5.56 18.56
N ILE A 40 5.71 -5.59 19.87
CA ILE A 40 5.48 -6.83 20.62
C ILE A 40 3.97 -6.96 20.92
N GLY A 41 3.40 -8.13 20.59
CA GLY A 41 2.02 -8.46 20.91
C GLY A 41 0.94 -7.91 19.98
N GLY A 42 1.31 -7.37 18.81
CA GLY A 42 0.37 -6.87 17.81
C GLY A 42 0.93 -6.92 16.39
N GLN A 43 0.05 -6.69 15.41
CA GLN A 43 0.44 -6.47 14.03
C GLN A 43 0.71 -4.99 13.83
N SER A 44 1.85 -4.64 13.23
CA SER A 44 2.15 -3.27 12.84
C SER A 44 0.99 -2.67 12.02
N PHE A 45 0.70 -1.41 12.24
CA PHE A 45 -0.37 -0.72 11.52
C PHE A 45 -0.21 -0.85 10.00
N PHE A 46 1.03 -0.68 9.52
CA PHE A 46 1.33 -0.76 8.08
C PHE A 46 1.40 -2.19 7.55
N ASP A 47 1.41 -3.21 8.42
CA ASP A 47 1.36 -4.63 8.04
C ASP A 47 -0.06 -5.18 7.92
N ARG A 48 -1.06 -4.42 8.35
CA ARG A 48 -2.45 -4.80 8.20
C ARG A 48 -2.79 -4.97 6.73
N ARG A 49 -3.58 -6.01 6.43
CA ARG A 49 -3.92 -6.37 5.05
C ARG A 49 -4.56 -5.21 4.29
N GLU A 50 -5.54 -4.56 4.90
CA GLU A 50 -6.27 -3.43 4.31
C GLU A 50 -5.37 -2.23 4.01
N ILE A 51 -4.33 -2.01 4.83
CA ILE A 51 -3.36 -0.94 4.61
C ILE A 51 -2.38 -1.30 3.49
N LYS A 52 -1.85 -2.53 3.51
CA LYS A 52 -0.97 -3.03 2.43
C LYS A 52 -1.65 -3.04 1.07
N ASP A 53 -2.95 -3.33 1.02
CA ASP A 53 -3.71 -3.33 -0.23
C ASP A 53 -3.80 -1.91 -0.80
N VAL A 54 -4.11 -0.91 0.03
CA VAL A 54 -4.14 0.50 -0.40
C VAL A 54 -2.75 1.01 -0.76
N LEU A 55 -1.73 0.69 0.04
CA LEU A 55 -0.33 1.03 -0.26
C LEU A 55 0.12 0.49 -1.62
N ALA A 56 -0.28 -0.74 -1.97
CA ALA A 56 0.04 -1.32 -3.28
C ALA A 56 -0.52 -0.48 -4.43
N TYR A 57 -1.76 0.03 -4.32
CA TYR A 57 -2.31 0.95 -5.32
C TYR A 57 -1.50 2.25 -5.41
N LEU A 58 -1.20 2.85 -4.25
CA LEU A 58 -0.44 4.09 -4.22
C LEU A 58 0.98 3.92 -4.80
N SER A 59 1.61 2.77 -4.54
CA SER A 59 2.91 2.43 -5.14
C SER A 59 2.85 2.34 -6.66
N ILE A 60 1.80 1.68 -7.21
CA ILE A 60 1.61 1.58 -8.67
C ILE A 60 1.37 2.96 -9.29
N PHE A 61 0.65 3.85 -8.62
CA PHE A 61 0.39 5.20 -9.14
C PHE A 61 1.68 6.02 -9.24
N CYS A 62 2.64 5.81 -8.34
CA CYS A 62 3.96 6.41 -8.43
C CYS A 62 4.88 5.67 -9.40
N ASN A 63 4.79 4.34 -9.46
CA ASN A 63 5.59 3.49 -10.33
C ASN A 63 4.75 2.33 -10.89
N PRO A 64 4.15 2.48 -12.09
CA PRO A 64 3.36 1.41 -12.72
C PRO A 64 4.14 0.12 -13.01
N HIS A 65 5.48 0.17 -12.94
CA HIS A 65 6.36 -0.98 -13.17
C HIS A 65 6.70 -1.77 -11.89
N ASP A 66 6.09 -1.43 -10.76
CA ASP A 66 6.15 -2.23 -9.54
C ASP A 66 5.25 -3.46 -9.68
N ASP A 67 5.82 -4.55 -10.17
CA ASP A 67 5.10 -5.79 -10.45
C ASP A 67 4.55 -6.45 -9.18
N ILE A 68 5.21 -6.28 -8.03
CA ILE A 68 4.76 -6.83 -6.74
C ILE A 68 3.46 -6.15 -6.31
N SER A 69 3.45 -4.82 -6.32
CA SER A 69 2.27 -4.03 -6.01
C SER A 69 1.14 -4.26 -7.02
N LEU A 70 1.47 -4.40 -8.31
CA LEU A 70 0.48 -4.67 -9.35
C LEU A 70 -0.19 -6.04 -9.15
N LEU A 71 0.57 -7.09 -8.88
CA LEU A 71 0.04 -8.43 -8.59
C LEU A 71 -0.88 -8.43 -7.37
N ARG A 72 -0.60 -7.60 -6.37
CA ARG A 72 -1.46 -7.42 -5.21
C ARG A 72 -2.76 -6.69 -5.54
N ALA A 73 -2.69 -5.61 -6.30
CA ALA A 73 -3.81 -4.71 -6.57
C ALA A 73 -4.79 -5.25 -7.61
N ILE A 74 -4.34 -5.99 -8.62
CA ILE A 74 -5.15 -6.34 -9.80
C ILE A 74 -6.43 -7.10 -9.47
N ASN A 75 -6.41 -7.91 -8.41
CA ASN A 75 -7.58 -8.66 -7.91
C ASN A 75 -7.99 -8.29 -6.47
N THR A 76 -7.65 -7.11 -6.03
CA THR A 76 -8.00 -6.60 -4.71
C THR A 76 -8.67 -5.23 -4.84
N PRO A 77 -10.01 -5.13 -4.85
CA PRO A 77 -11.01 -6.20 -4.88
C PRO A 77 -10.99 -7.08 -6.13
N PRO A 78 -11.64 -8.28 -6.12
CA PRO A 78 -11.70 -9.16 -7.27
C PRO A 78 -12.33 -8.49 -8.50
N ARG A 79 -11.62 -8.50 -9.63
CA ARG A 79 -12.05 -7.89 -10.91
C ARG A 79 -12.28 -8.90 -12.03
N GLY A 80 -12.26 -10.20 -11.72
CA GLY A 80 -12.46 -11.23 -12.72
C GLY A 80 -11.24 -11.53 -13.61
N VAL A 81 -10.06 -11.02 -13.25
CA VAL A 81 -8.80 -11.44 -13.87
C VAL A 81 -8.40 -12.77 -13.25
N SER A 82 -8.46 -13.85 -14.02
CA SER A 82 -8.19 -15.19 -13.50
C SER A 82 -6.69 -15.39 -13.19
N LYS A 83 -6.41 -16.37 -12.32
CA LYS A 83 -5.04 -16.78 -11.99
C LYS A 83 -4.27 -17.15 -13.27
N ALA A 84 -4.89 -17.89 -14.19
CA ALA A 84 -4.29 -18.28 -15.46
C ALA A 84 -3.89 -17.07 -16.34
N VAL A 85 -4.69 -16.01 -16.35
CA VAL A 85 -4.33 -14.76 -17.05
C VAL A 85 -3.13 -14.08 -16.41
N MET A 86 -3.04 -14.11 -15.09
CA MET A 86 -1.91 -13.52 -14.37
C MET A 86 -0.63 -14.32 -14.56
N GLU A 87 -0.70 -15.66 -14.51
CA GLU A 87 0.43 -16.55 -14.83
C GLU A 87 0.92 -16.32 -16.26
N MET A 88 0.01 -16.26 -17.22
CA MET A 88 0.35 -15.94 -18.63
C MET A 88 1.01 -14.55 -18.74
N ALA A 89 0.54 -13.54 -18.01
CA ALA A 89 1.12 -12.21 -18.02
C ALA A 89 2.53 -12.20 -17.42
N LEU A 90 2.73 -12.95 -16.34
CA LEU A 90 4.01 -13.09 -15.68
C LEU A 90 5.04 -13.79 -16.59
N ASP A 91 4.69 -14.95 -17.16
CA ASP A 91 5.56 -15.69 -18.08
C ASP A 91 5.95 -14.81 -19.28
N GLN A 92 4.96 -14.14 -19.87
CA GLN A 92 5.20 -13.28 -21.03
C GLN A 92 6.03 -12.04 -20.68
N SER A 93 5.92 -11.53 -19.44
CA SER A 93 6.73 -10.39 -18.95
C SER A 93 8.21 -10.78 -18.86
N VAL A 94 8.49 -12.00 -18.39
CA VAL A 94 9.85 -12.56 -18.34
C VAL A 94 10.42 -12.74 -19.76
N ASP A 95 9.67 -13.36 -20.66
CA ASP A 95 10.08 -13.57 -22.06
C ASP A 95 10.41 -12.26 -22.77
N TRP A 96 9.58 -11.26 -22.57
CA TRP A 96 9.76 -9.94 -23.19
C TRP A 96 10.70 -9.00 -22.43
N LYS A 97 11.16 -9.41 -21.25
CA LYS A 97 11.97 -8.57 -20.35
C LYS A 97 11.29 -7.21 -20.09
N LYS A 98 10.01 -7.24 -19.78
CA LYS A 98 9.16 -6.06 -19.52
C LYS A 98 8.40 -6.28 -18.22
N SER A 99 7.94 -5.17 -17.61
CA SER A 99 7.03 -5.26 -16.47
C SER A 99 5.68 -5.87 -16.87
N ILE A 100 4.96 -6.41 -15.88
CA ILE A 100 3.61 -6.94 -16.10
C ILE A 100 2.69 -5.84 -16.64
N TYR A 101 2.77 -4.62 -16.11
CA TYR A 101 2.02 -3.47 -16.63
C TYR A 101 2.24 -3.25 -18.12
N SER A 102 3.51 -3.19 -18.55
CA SER A 102 3.84 -3.04 -19.98
C SER A 102 3.35 -4.22 -20.83
N THR A 103 3.38 -5.43 -20.27
CA THR A 103 2.89 -6.65 -20.93
C THR A 103 1.38 -6.61 -21.11
N LEU A 104 0.63 -6.24 -20.08
CA LEU A 104 -0.83 -6.13 -20.11
C LEU A 104 -1.33 -5.07 -21.10
N LYS A 105 -0.55 -4.03 -21.38
CA LYS A 105 -0.89 -2.97 -22.37
C LYS A 105 -0.68 -3.40 -23.83
N ARG A 106 0.05 -4.48 -24.09
CA ARG A 106 0.38 -4.88 -25.46
C ARG A 106 -0.79 -5.57 -26.16
N PRO A 107 -1.10 -5.17 -27.41
CA PRO A 107 -2.11 -5.85 -28.24
C PRO A 107 -1.82 -7.33 -28.43
N GLU A 108 -0.53 -7.72 -28.55
CA GLU A 108 -0.08 -9.08 -28.70
C GLU A 108 -0.43 -9.98 -27.51
N PHE A 109 -0.48 -9.40 -26.31
CA PHE A 109 -0.91 -10.09 -25.10
C PHE A 109 -2.45 -10.08 -25.00
N THR A 110 -3.07 -8.90 -25.07
CA THR A 110 -4.52 -8.77 -24.90
C THR A 110 -5.30 -9.49 -26.00
N GLY A 111 -4.72 -9.64 -27.19
CA GLY A 111 -5.29 -10.42 -28.30
C GLY A 111 -5.45 -11.91 -27.97
N LYS A 112 -4.62 -12.46 -27.08
CA LYS A 112 -4.70 -13.86 -26.62
C LYS A 112 -5.82 -14.09 -25.60
N LEU A 113 -6.35 -13.03 -25.00
CA LEU A 113 -7.36 -13.10 -23.94
C LEU A 113 -8.78 -13.23 -24.51
N GLY A 114 -9.61 -14.04 -23.89
CA GLY A 114 -11.05 -14.03 -24.14
C GLY A 114 -11.65 -12.66 -23.80
N THR A 115 -12.79 -12.34 -24.45
CA THR A 115 -13.41 -11.00 -24.38
C THR A 115 -13.58 -10.49 -22.95
N ARG A 116 -14.12 -11.31 -22.03
CA ARG A 116 -14.34 -10.93 -20.65
C ARG A 116 -13.03 -10.56 -19.91
N ALA A 117 -12.01 -11.41 -20.02
CA ALA A 117 -10.71 -11.19 -19.40
C ALA A 117 -10.03 -9.93 -19.96
N ARG A 118 -10.13 -9.72 -21.28
CA ARG A 118 -9.62 -8.52 -21.94
C ARG A 118 -10.28 -7.26 -21.40
N THR A 119 -11.61 -7.24 -21.28
CA THR A 119 -12.34 -6.10 -20.72
C THR A 119 -11.88 -5.82 -19.28
N CYS A 120 -11.82 -6.84 -18.42
CA CYS A 120 -11.37 -6.66 -17.02
C CYS A 120 -9.96 -6.09 -16.92
N VAL A 121 -9.02 -6.56 -17.75
CA VAL A 121 -7.65 -6.05 -17.81
C VAL A 121 -7.64 -4.59 -18.30
N GLN A 122 -8.40 -4.28 -19.33
CA GLN A 122 -8.47 -2.92 -19.88
C GLN A 122 -9.07 -1.92 -18.88
N GLU A 123 -10.12 -2.30 -18.15
CA GLU A 123 -10.72 -1.47 -17.10
C GLU A 123 -9.72 -1.21 -15.97
N PHE A 124 -8.99 -2.25 -15.56
CA PHE A 124 -7.95 -2.07 -14.55
C PHE A 124 -6.82 -1.13 -15.02
N LEU A 125 -6.35 -1.27 -16.25
CA LEU A 125 -5.33 -0.39 -16.80
C LEU A 125 -5.82 1.07 -16.90
N LYS A 126 -7.07 1.29 -17.31
CA LYS A 126 -7.67 2.64 -17.32
C LYS A 126 -7.73 3.26 -15.92
N LEU A 127 -8.08 2.46 -14.93
CA LEU A 127 -8.06 2.91 -13.52
C LEU A 127 -6.63 3.34 -13.12
N LEU A 128 -5.62 2.52 -13.42
CA LEU A 128 -4.24 2.84 -13.07
C LEU A 128 -3.77 4.11 -13.78
N ASP A 129 -4.01 4.22 -15.08
CA ASP A 129 -3.61 5.40 -15.87
C ASP A 129 -4.24 6.67 -15.31
N TYR A 130 -5.55 6.65 -15.00
CA TYR A 130 -6.27 7.79 -14.44
C TYR A 130 -5.66 8.29 -13.12
N TYR A 131 -5.41 7.37 -12.18
CA TYR A 131 -4.85 7.74 -10.88
C TYR A 131 -3.36 8.09 -10.94
N SER A 132 -2.58 7.43 -11.80
CA SER A 132 -1.16 7.78 -12.00
C SER A 132 -1.01 9.19 -12.56
N ASP A 133 -1.81 9.58 -13.56
CA ASP A 133 -1.80 10.92 -14.11
C ASP A 133 -2.18 11.98 -13.05
N ALA A 134 -3.17 11.66 -12.20
CA ALA A 134 -3.57 12.54 -11.11
C ALA A 134 -2.47 12.73 -10.05
N VAL A 135 -1.71 11.68 -9.73
CA VAL A 135 -0.61 11.73 -8.73
C VAL A 135 0.61 12.51 -9.25
N ILE A 136 0.89 12.45 -10.55
CA ILE A 136 2.02 13.18 -11.17
C ILE A 136 1.81 14.70 -11.07
N SER A 137 0.59 15.19 -10.95
CA SER A 137 0.32 16.60 -10.72
C SER A 137 0.95 17.08 -9.41
N ARG A 138 1.80 18.10 -9.47
CA ARG A 138 2.49 18.66 -8.29
C ARG A 138 1.56 19.22 -7.21
N THR A 139 0.30 19.46 -7.54
CA THR A 139 -0.75 19.96 -6.64
C THR A 139 -1.69 18.85 -6.19
N ALA A 140 -1.34 17.59 -6.44
CA ALA A 140 -2.22 16.47 -6.17
C ALA A 140 -2.54 16.36 -4.67
N ASP A 141 -3.82 16.37 -4.35
CA ASP A 141 -4.33 15.95 -3.05
C ASP A 141 -4.36 14.43 -3.00
N TYR A 142 -3.22 13.81 -2.65
CA TYR A 142 -3.13 12.35 -2.63
C TYR A 142 -3.94 11.72 -1.48
N SER A 143 -4.31 12.47 -0.43
CA SER A 143 -5.25 11.99 0.58
C SER A 143 -6.66 11.88 0.02
N GLY A 144 -7.14 12.92 -0.67
CA GLY A 144 -8.44 12.90 -1.34
C GLY A 144 -8.50 11.93 -2.53
N LEU A 145 -7.40 11.77 -3.28
CA LEU A 145 -7.28 10.74 -4.31
C LEU A 145 -7.40 9.32 -3.72
N THR A 146 -6.83 9.08 -2.54
CA THR A 146 -6.93 7.79 -1.86
C THR A 146 -8.35 7.50 -1.36
N GLU A 147 -9.03 8.50 -0.81
CA GLU A 147 -10.45 8.39 -0.42
C GLU A 147 -11.30 8.00 -1.64
N ARG A 148 -11.16 8.74 -2.73
CA ARG A 148 -11.87 8.46 -3.98
C ARG A 148 -11.55 7.08 -4.55
N LEU A 149 -10.29 6.67 -4.53
CA LEU A 149 -9.89 5.32 -4.96
C LEU A 149 -10.65 4.25 -4.18
N ILE A 150 -10.68 4.34 -2.84
CA ILE A 150 -11.36 3.38 -1.97
C ILE A 150 -12.84 3.27 -2.33
N GLU A 151 -13.48 4.40 -2.66
CA GLU A 151 -14.87 4.46 -3.12
C GLU A 151 -15.05 3.85 -4.52
N ASP A 152 -14.26 4.30 -5.50
CA ASP A 152 -14.37 3.90 -6.90
C ASP A 152 -14.17 2.40 -7.11
N ILE A 153 -13.28 1.78 -6.33
CA ILE A 153 -13.05 0.33 -6.41
C ILE A 153 -13.95 -0.48 -5.46
N GLY A 154 -14.81 0.17 -4.67
CA GLY A 154 -15.67 -0.49 -3.68
C GLY A 154 -14.90 -1.23 -2.59
N TYR A 155 -13.71 -0.72 -2.21
CA TYR A 155 -12.80 -1.42 -1.32
C TYR A 155 -13.34 -1.57 0.10
N ALA A 156 -14.02 -0.55 0.62
CA ALA A 156 -14.59 -0.60 1.97
C ALA A 156 -15.63 -1.72 2.10
N GLU A 157 -16.50 -1.89 1.09
CA GLU A 157 -17.47 -2.97 1.05
C GLU A 157 -16.81 -4.36 0.92
N PHE A 158 -15.79 -4.45 0.09
CA PHE A 158 -15.00 -5.68 -0.08
C PHE A 158 -14.36 -6.11 1.23
N VAL A 159 -13.75 -5.20 1.97
CA VAL A 159 -13.17 -5.46 3.29
C VAL A 159 -14.26 -5.89 4.27
N ALA A 160 -15.39 -5.17 4.33
CA ALA A 160 -16.49 -5.48 5.22
C ALA A 160 -17.07 -6.90 4.96
N LYS A 161 -17.24 -7.29 3.69
CA LYS A 161 -17.70 -8.63 3.29
C LYS A 161 -16.71 -9.75 3.65
N SER A 162 -15.42 -9.42 3.80
CA SER A 162 -14.39 -10.40 4.17
C SER A 162 -14.32 -10.67 5.67
N CYS A 163 -14.95 -9.85 6.49
CA CYS A 163 -14.96 -9.95 7.95
C CYS A 163 -16.14 -10.80 8.44
N ARG A 164 -15.91 -11.61 9.46
CA ARG A 164 -16.96 -12.44 10.08
C ARG A 164 -17.66 -11.76 11.26
N LYS A 165 -16.98 -10.84 11.92
CA LYS A 165 -17.46 -10.16 13.13
C LYS A 165 -17.61 -8.66 12.88
N GLU A 166 -18.60 -8.04 13.50
CA GLU A 166 -18.83 -6.59 13.37
C GLU A 166 -17.68 -5.78 13.98
N GLU A 167 -17.07 -6.26 15.06
CA GLU A 167 -15.91 -5.61 15.67
C GLU A 167 -14.71 -5.56 14.69
N GLU A 168 -14.52 -6.64 13.90
CA GLU A 168 -13.48 -6.70 12.90
C GLU A 168 -13.75 -5.73 11.75
N LYS A 169 -14.99 -5.64 11.27
CA LYS A 169 -15.40 -4.67 10.24
C LYS A 169 -15.10 -3.24 10.69
N LYS A 170 -15.54 -2.93 11.92
CA LYS A 170 -15.33 -1.61 12.50
C LYS A 170 -13.85 -1.29 12.64
N ALA A 171 -13.05 -2.21 13.17
CA ALA A 171 -11.61 -2.03 13.34
C ALA A 171 -10.86 -1.80 12.00
N ARG A 172 -11.28 -2.49 10.92
CA ARG A 172 -10.68 -2.30 9.59
C ARG A 172 -11.13 -0.99 8.94
N ALA A 173 -12.39 -0.59 9.10
CA ALA A 173 -12.89 0.70 8.63
C ALA A 173 -12.18 1.86 9.36
N GLU A 174 -12.02 1.76 10.67
CA GLU A 174 -11.25 2.73 11.47
C GLU A 174 -9.79 2.81 10.99
N ALA A 175 -9.15 1.66 10.71
CA ALA A 175 -7.79 1.65 10.21
C ALA A 175 -7.64 2.36 8.85
N LEU A 176 -8.58 2.18 7.93
CA LEU A 176 -8.59 2.92 6.65
C LEU A 176 -8.76 4.43 6.87
N GLY A 177 -9.67 4.84 7.75
CA GLY A 177 -9.86 6.26 8.11
C GLY A 177 -8.60 6.86 8.74
N GLU A 178 -7.95 6.13 9.64
CA GLU A 178 -6.68 6.54 10.24
C GLU A 178 -5.55 6.65 9.22
N PHE A 179 -5.51 5.74 8.24
CA PHE A 179 -4.53 5.78 7.16
C PHE A 179 -4.70 7.04 6.32
N ILE A 180 -5.92 7.36 5.91
CA ILE A 180 -6.24 8.57 5.13
C ILE A 180 -5.90 9.83 5.94
N TYR A 181 -6.25 9.85 7.23
CA TYR A 181 -5.87 10.95 8.12
C TYR A 181 -4.35 11.12 8.20
N GLY A 182 -3.59 10.02 8.31
CA GLY A 182 -2.14 10.04 8.30
C GLY A 182 -1.54 10.60 7.01
N LEU A 183 -2.09 10.21 5.84
CA LEU A 183 -1.73 10.77 4.54
C LEU A 183 -1.97 12.29 4.48
N ARG A 184 -3.14 12.74 4.97
CA ARG A 184 -3.50 14.16 5.02
C ARG A 184 -2.55 14.98 5.89
N GLU A 185 -2.19 14.47 7.06
CA GLU A 185 -1.24 15.13 7.96
C GLU A 185 0.19 15.14 7.38
N HIS A 186 0.62 14.06 6.73
CA HIS A 186 1.90 14.04 6.04
C HIS A 186 1.94 15.07 4.91
N GLN A 187 0.87 15.16 4.11
CA GLN A 187 0.76 16.12 3.01
C GLN A 187 0.85 17.57 3.49
N LYS A 188 0.26 17.90 4.64
CA LYS A 188 0.36 19.25 5.24
C LYS A 188 1.77 19.61 5.69
N ARG A 189 2.53 18.61 6.19
CA ARG A 189 3.87 18.81 6.74
C ARG A 189 4.97 18.70 5.69
N ASN A 190 4.73 17.97 4.62
CA ASN A 190 5.75 17.58 3.65
C ASN A 190 5.27 17.80 2.22
N SER A 191 5.92 18.70 1.52
CA SER A 191 5.65 19.02 0.10
C SER A 191 6.32 18.06 -0.90
N LYS A 192 7.00 17.01 -0.42
CA LYS A 192 7.78 16.08 -1.27
C LYS A 192 6.92 15.08 -2.05
N GLY A 193 5.59 15.10 -1.86
CA GLY A 193 4.67 14.28 -2.62
C GLY A 193 4.48 12.85 -2.08
N LEU A 194 3.66 12.08 -2.78
CA LEU A 194 3.27 10.72 -2.37
C LEU A 194 4.46 9.74 -2.32
N GLN A 195 5.42 9.87 -3.26
CA GLN A 195 6.59 8.97 -3.27
C GLN A 195 7.37 9.05 -1.96
N ALA A 196 7.59 10.25 -1.41
CA ALA A 196 8.30 10.40 -0.15
C ALA A 196 7.56 9.73 1.03
N TYR A 197 6.22 9.77 1.03
CA TYR A 197 5.44 9.04 2.01
C TYR A 197 5.65 7.52 1.89
N LEU A 198 5.61 7.00 0.66
CA LEU A 198 5.83 5.58 0.41
C LEU A 198 7.24 5.14 0.79
N ASP A 199 8.25 5.96 0.50
CA ASP A 199 9.64 5.69 0.90
C ASP A 199 9.76 5.64 2.42
N ASP A 200 9.15 6.58 3.14
CA ASP A 200 9.14 6.60 4.61
C ASP A 200 8.45 5.36 5.19
N VAL A 201 7.40 4.84 4.54
CA VAL A 201 6.72 3.60 4.95
C VAL A 201 7.55 2.36 4.62
N SER A 202 8.23 2.33 3.46
CA SER A 202 8.95 1.14 2.95
C SER A 202 10.28 0.89 3.64
N LEU A 203 11.05 1.95 3.96
CA LEU A 203 12.40 1.87 4.56
C LEU A 203 12.46 1.06 5.86
N MET A 204 11.31 0.79 6.49
CA MET A 204 11.23 0.07 7.75
C MET A 204 10.70 -1.36 7.62
N ALA A 205 9.94 -1.66 6.55
CA ALA A 205 9.45 -3.03 6.31
C ALA A 205 10.56 -4.02 5.94
N GLU A 206 11.71 -3.52 5.45
CA GLU A 206 12.88 -4.33 5.13
C GLU A 206 13.72 -4.68 6.37
N ARG A 207 13.81 -3.78 7.35
CA ARG A 207 14.59 -4.01 8.58
C ARG A 207 13.93 -4.97 9.56
N ASP A 208 12.61 -5.14 9.50
CA ASP A 208 11.88 -6.12 10.33
C ASP A 208 12.07 -7.58 9.82
N LYS A 209 12.77 -7.78 8.69
CA LYS A 209 13.02 -9.11 8.10
C LYS A 209 14.46 -9.61 8.28
N ASP A 210 15.38 -8.75 8.66
CA ASP A 210 16.81 -9.07 8.77
C ASP A 210 17.26 -9.36 10.22
N ASP A 211 16.33 -9.43 11.19
CA ASP A 211 16.49 -9.86 12.57
C ASP A 211 15.55 -11.06 12.89
#